data_40cbe1d9214d5968f2f13eeaf1cb2909
#
_entry.id   40cbe1d9214d5968f2f13eeaf1cb2909
#
_cell.length_a   1.000
_cell.length_b   1.000
_cell.length_c   1.000
_cell.angle_alpha   90.00
_cell.angle_beta   90.00
_cell.angle_gamma   90.00
#
_symmetry.space_group_name_H-M   'P 1'
#
loop_
_entity.id
_entity.type
_entity.pdbx_description
1 polymer ?
#
loop_
_entity_poly.entity_id
_entity_poly.type
_entity_poly.pdbx_seq_one_letter_code
_entity_poly.pdbx_strand_id
1 'polypeptide(L)'
;IYADPMVKKVFYNLIDNAVRHGGRVTEIRFSCARSGQDLLLLCEDDGTGIPDGEKAAIFRETYKRRYGHGLFLVSGILGITGMTIRETGVFGEGARFEITVPNGGWRGGDGDA
;
A
#
# COMPACT_ATOMS: atom_id res chain seq x y z
N ILE A 1 -9.38 8.67 -9.39
CA ILE A 1 -8.19 7.86 -9.71
C ILE A 1 -8.52 6.88 -10.81
N TYR A 2 -7.68 6.85 -11.80
CA TYR A 2 -7.87 5.91 -12.88
C TYR A 2 -7.53 4.50 -12.45
N ALA A 3 -8.33 3.56 -12.91
CA ALA A 3 -8.13 2.16 -12.60
C ALA A 3 -7.42 1.48 -13.78
N ASP A 4 -6.19 1.89 -14.06
CA ASP A 4 -5.48 1.21 -15.12
C ASP A 4 -4.94 -0.14 -14.62
N PRO A 5 -4.51 -1.00 -15.54
CA PRO A 5 -4.10 -2.35 -15.15
C PRO A 5 -2.94 -2.40 -14.15
N MET A 6 -2.05 -1.42 -14.19
CA MET A 6 -0.93 -1.41 -13.25
C MET A 6 -1.39 -1.08 -11.84
N VAL A 7 -2.35 -0.18 -11.72
CA VAL A 7 -2.91 0.16 -10.42
C VAL A 7 -3.63 -1.04 -9.82
N LYS A 8 -4.32 -1.81 -10.66
CA LYS A 8 -4.97 -3.02 -10.18
C LYS A 8 -3.97 -4.00 -9.58
N LYS A 9 -2.78 -4.10 -10.17
CA LYS A 9 -1.73 -4.96 -9.63
C LYS A 9 -1.31 -4.53 -8.23
N VAL A 10 -1.29 -3.23 -7.98
CA VAL A 10 -0.95 -2.73 -6.65
C VAL A 10 -1.95 -3.26 -5.63
N PHE A 11 -3.23 -3.12 -5.91
CA PHE A 11 -4.25 -3.58 -4.96
C PHE A 11 -4.24 -5.09 -4.81
N TYR A 12 -4.06 -5.83 -5.90
CA TYR A 12 -3.96 -7.27 -5.83
C TYR A 12 -2.81 -7.70 -4.92
N ASN A 13 -1.66 -7.05 -5.07
CA ASN A 13 -0.52 -7.42 -4.25
C ASN A 13 -0.73 -7.09 -2.77
N LEU A 14 -1.39 -5.97 -2.48
CA LEU A 14 -1.67 -5.62 -1.10
C LEU A 14 -2.65 -6.60 -0.47
N ILE A 15 -3.70 -6.97 -1.19
CA ILE A 15 -4.67 -7.94 -0.70
C ILE A 15 -4.01 -9.30 -0.51
N ASP A 16 -3.23 -9.73 -1.50
CA ASP A 16 -2.54 -11.01 -1.43
C ASP A 16 -1.57 -11.04 -0.26
N ASN A 17 -0.87 -9.93 -0.03
CA ASN A 17 0.04 -9.82 1.09
C ASN A 17 -0.69 -9.98 2.43
N ALA A 18 -1.85 -9.37 2.56
CA ALA A 18 -2.64 -9.48 3.79
C ALA A 18 -3.10 -10.92 4.00
N VAL A 19 -3.60 -11.56 2.95
CA VAL A 19 -4.11 -12.92 3.05
C VAL A 19 -3.02 -13.93 3.36
N ARG A 20 -1.88 -13.81 2.70
CA ARG A 20 -0.79 -14.78 2.86
C ARG A 20 0.06 -14.55 4.09
N HIS A 21 0.27 -13.30 4.45
CA HIS A 21 1.29 -12.95 5.43
C HIS A 21 0.76 -12.23 6.66
N GLY A 22 -0.51 -11.87 6.66
CA GLY A 22 -1.10 -11.16 7.77
C GLY A 22 -1.48 -12.04 8.97
N GLY A 23 -1.30 -13.34 8.85
CA GLY A 23 -1.69 -14.25 9.91
C GLY A 23 -3.20 -14.48 9.86
N ARG A 24 -3.87 -14.11 10.93
CA ARG A 24 -5.33 -14.31 11.00
C ARG A 24 -6.07 -13.04 10.57
N VAL A 25 -6.04 -12.76 9.28
CA VAL A 25 -6.75 -11.60 8.75
C VAL A 25 -8.22 -11.94 8.57
N THR A 26 -9.10 -11.15 9.18
CA THR A 26 -10.53 -11.29 9.00
C THR A 26 -11.13 -10.14 8.23
N GLU A 27 -10.42 -9.02 8.12
CA GLU A 27 -10.93 -7.85 7.43
C GLU A 27 -9.80 -7.10 6.74
N ILE A 28 -10.07 -6.65 5.51
CA ILE A 28 -9.17 -5.76 4.78
C ILE A 28 -10.00 -4.55 4.42
N ARG A 29 -9.54 -3.36 4.79
CA ARG A 29 -10.30 -2.13 4.59
C ARG A 29 -9.50 -1.16 3.74
N PHE A 30 -10.16 -0.60 2.72
CA PHE A 30 -9.59 0.46 1.91
C PHE A 30 -10.31 1.76 2.24
N SER A 31 -9.54 2.83 2.36
CA SER A 31 -10.12 4.14 2.66
C SER A 31 -9.24 5.23 2.06
N CYS A 32 -9.75 6.45 2.08
CA CYS A 32 -9.03 7.62 1.58
C CYS A 32 -9.06 8.71 2.64
N ALA A 33 -8.00 9.51 2.66
CA ALA A 33 -7.93 10.67 3.52
C ALA A 33 -7.15 11.76 2.80
N ARG A 34 -7.30 12.99 3.25
CA ARG A 34 -6.51 14.09 2.72
C ARG A 34 -5.42 14.46 3.70
N SER A 35 -4.26 14.82 3.16
CA SER A 35 -3.16 15.34 3.96
C SER A 35 -2.63 16.55 3.19
N GLY A 36 -3.06 17.74 3.62
CA GLY A 36 -2.76 18.94 2.85
C GLY A 36 -3.41 18.85 1.48
N GLN A 37 -2.61 18.95 0.44
CA GLN A 37 -3.10 18.83 -0.94
C GLN A 37 -2.90 17.45 -1.51
N ASP A 38 -2.33 16.53 -0.72
CA ASP A 38 -2.13 15.17 -1.16
C ASP A 38 -3.32 14.31 -0.77
N LEU A 39 -3.50 13.21 -1.50
CA LEU A 39 -4.49 12.21 -1.18
C LEU A 39 -3.77 11.00 -0.59
N LEU A 40 -4.30 10.49 0.50
CA LEU A 40 -3.78 9.27 1.09
C LEU A 40 -4.75 8.13 0.82
N LEU A 41 -4.24 7.05 0.25
CA LEU A 41 -5.01 5.83 0.09
C LEU A 41 -4.50 4.85 1.14
N LEU A 42 -5.42 4.30 1.92
CA LEU A 42 -5.06 3.44 3.03
C LEU A 42 -5.59 2.04 2.79
N CYS A 43 -4.73 1.05 3.01
CA CYS A 43 -5.11 -0.35 2.96
C CYS A 43 -4.75 -0.96 4.31
N GLU A 44 -5.76 -1.31 5.09
CA GLU A 44 -5.56 -1.78 6.45
C GLU A 44 -6.07 -3.20 6.60
N ASP A 45 -5.35 -4.01 7.37
CA ASP A 45 -5.85 -5.33 7.76
C ASP A 45 -5.75 -5.47 9.28
N ASP A 46 -6.41 -6.49 9.80
CA ASP A 46 -6.42 -6.78 11.22
C ASP A 46 -5.52 -7.97 11.56
N GLY A 47 -4.50 -8.18 10.77
CA GLY A 47 -3.57 -9.27 11.00
C GLY A 47 -2.47 -8.92 11.99
N THR A 48 -1.33 -9.57 11.81
CA THR A 48 -0.20 -9.44 12.73
C THR A 48 0.49 -8.08 12.63
N GLY A 49 0.48 -7.47 11.47
CA GLY A 49 1.24 -6.25 11.26
C GLY A 49 2.70 -6.53 10.94
N ILE A 50 3.46 -5.46 10.81
CA ILE A 50 4.86 -5.54 10.40
C ILE A 50 5.74 -4.91 11.48
N PRO A 51 6.78 -5.60 11.92
CA PRO A 51 7.67 -5.04 12.95
C PRO A 51 8.29 -3.72 12.50
N ASP A 52 8.45 -2.80 13.43
CA ASP A 52 8.96 -1.48 13.12
C ASP A 52 10.30 -1.51 12.40
N GLY A 53 11.18 -2.41 12.78
CA GLY A 53 12.49 -2.51 12.16
C GLY A 53 12.47 -3.01 10.73
N GLU A 54 11.33 -3.52 10.25
CA GLU A 54 11.23 -4.06 8.90
C GLU A 54 10.39 -3.16 7.97
N LYS A 55 9.76 -2.13 8.50
CA LYS A 55 8.80 -1.35 7.71
C LYS A 55 9.39 -0.75 6.45
N ALA A 56 10.61 -0.27 6.49
CA ALA A 56 11.25 0.27 5.30
C ALA A 56 11.83 -0.83 4.41
N ALA A 57 12.32 -1.89 5.01
CA ALA A 57 13.02 -2.95 4.27
C ALA A 57 12.09 -3.78 3.40
N ILE A 58 10.82 -3.91 3.78
CA ILE A 58 9.90 -4.81 3.08
C ILE A 58 9.66 -4.43 1.62
N PHE A 59 9.97 -3.19 1.24
CA PHE A 59 9.80 -2.74 -0.14
C PHE A 59 11.05 -2.90 -0.99
N ARG A 60 12.15 -3.41 -0.42
CA ARG A 60 13.39 -3.56 -1.15
C ARG A 60 13.41 -4.86 -1.94
N GLU A 61 14.07 -4.83 -3.08
CA GLU A 61 14.22 -6.03 -3.90
C GLU A 61 14.89 -7.16 -3.13
N THR A 62 15.82 -6.82 -2.25
CA THR A 62 16.58 -7.82 -1.50
C THR A 62 15.81 -8.44 -0.35
N TYR A 63 14.66 -7.90 -0.01
CA TYR A 63 13.89 -8.41 1.10
C TYR A 63 12.98 -9.55 0.61
N LYS A 64 13.40 -10.79 0.87
CA LYS A 64 12.67 -11.95 0.37
C LYS A 64 12.18 -12.87 1.48
N ARG A 65 12.43 -12.50 2.72
CA ARG A 65 12.24 -13.44 3.82
C ARG A 65 10.79 -13.81 4.06
N ARG A 66 9.89 -12.84 4.02
CA ARG A 66 8.51 -13.08 4.42
C ARG A 66 7.50 -12.71 3.34
N TYR A 67 7.76 -11.63 2.64
CA TYR A 67 6.74 -11.06 1.73
C TYR A 67 7.06 -11.26 0.25
N GLY A 68 8.15 -11.94 -0.05
CA GLY A 68 8.55 -12.13 -1.45
C GLY A 68 8.83 -10.82 -2.14
N HIS A 69 8.48 -10.74 -3.41
CA HIS A 69 8.76 -9.55 -4.20
C HIS A 69 7.52 -8.68 -4.46
N GLY A 70 6.36 -9.06 -3.91
CA GLY A 70 5.13 -8.33 -4.18
C GLY A 70 5.18 -6.88 -3.78
N LEU A 71 5.73 -6.58 -2.60
CA LEU A 71 5.81 -5.22 -2.12
C LEU A 71 6.85 -4.40 -2.87
N PHE A 72 7.95 -5.03 -3.29
CA PHE A 72 8.91 -4.35 -4.15
C PHE A 72 8.26 -3.96 -5.47
N LEU A 73 7.48 -4.84 -6.06
CA LEU A 73 6.77 -4.56 -7.29
C LEU A 73 5.78 -3.41 -7.10
N VAL A 74 5.04 -3.41 -5.99
CA VAL A 74 4.10 -2.33 -5.68
C VAL A 74 4.84 -0.99 -5.62
N SER A 75 5.95 -0.95 -4.91
CA SER A 75 6.72 0.29 -4.77
C SER A 75 7.20 0.78 -6.13
N GLY A 76 7.66 -0.14 -6.99
CA GLY A 76 8.12 0.21 -8.32
C GLY A 76 7.02 0.78 -9.19
N ILE A 77 5.86 0.14 -9.18
CA ILE A 77 4.72 0.60 -9.98
C ILE A 77 4.29 2.00 -9.53
N LEU A 78 4.19 2.20 -8.23
CA LEU A 78 3.77 3.50 -7.71
C LEU A 78 4.80 4.57 -8.03
N GLY A 79 6.08 4.22 -7.96
CA GLY A 79 7.15 5.18 -8.27
C GLY A 79 7.08 5.70 -9.69
N ILE A 80 6.66 4.88 -10.65
CA ILE A 80 6.52 5.30 -12.04
C ILE A 80 5.51 6.44 -12.16
N THR A 81 4.48 6.42 -11.33
CA THR A 81 3.41 7.42 -11.39
C THR A 81 3.61 8.54 -10.37
N GLY A 82 4.75 8.58 -9.72
CA GLY A 82 5.04 9.65 -8.75
C GLY A 82 4.41 9.44 -7.39
N MET A 83 3.87 8.27 -7.13
CA MET A 83 3.29 7.95 -5.83
C MET A 83 4.31 7.24 -4.96
N THR A 84 4.07 7.28 -3.65
CA THR A 84 4.92 6.58 -2.69
C THR A 84 4.08 5.72 -1.78
N ILE A 85 4.71 4.74 -1.15
CA ILE A 85 4.03 3.85 -0.22
C ILE A 85 4.90 3.64 1.01
N ARG A 86 4.25 3.53 2.17
CA ARG A 86 4.92 3.14 3.40
C ARG A 86 3.95 2.35 4.26
N GLU A 87 4.50 1.65 5.24
CA GLU A 87 3.67 0.90 6.17
C GLU A 87 3.66 1.64 7.51
N THR A 88 2.47 1.99 7.99
CA THR A 88 2.30 2.84 9.17
C THR A 88 1.42 2.20 10.23
N GLY A 89 1.18 0.90 10.17
CA GLY A 89 0.39 0.20 11.16
C GLY A 89 1.15 -0.03 12.46
N VAL A 90 0.50 -0.70 13.40
CA VAL A 90 1.09 -1.03 14.69
C VAL A 90 1.29 -2.53 14.75
N PHE A 91 2.53 -2.96 14.94
CA PHE A 91 2.83 -4.38 15.01
C PHE A 91 2.01 -5.03 16.12
N GLY A 92 1.37 -6.13 15.79
CA GLY A 92 0.47 -6.82 16.71
C GLY A 92 -0.99 -6.45 16.51
N GLU A 93 -1.27 -5.36 15.81
CA GLU A 93 -2.65 -4.89 15.60
C GLU A 93 -3.08 -4.95 14.15
N GLY A 94 -2.14 -5.06 13.24
CA GLY A 94 -2.43 -5.15 11.82
C GLY A 94 -1.50 -4.29 11.00
N ALA A 95 -1.52 -4.51 9.69
CA ALA A 95 -0.72 -3.72 8.77
C ALA A 95 -1.58 -2.58 8.21
N ARG A 96 -0.93 -1.45 7.93
CA ARG A 96 -1.59 -0.34 7.27
C ARG A 96 -0.64 0.21 6.23
N PHE A 97 -0.98 0.01 4.96
CA PHE A 97 -0.20 0.54 3.86
C PHE A 97 -0.80 1.88 3.46
N GLU A 98 0.06 2.88 3.43
CA GLU A 98 -0.34 4.26 3.16
C GLU A 98 0.30 4.69 1.85
N ILE A 99 -0.53 4.92 0.84
CA ILE A 99 -0.08 5.37 -0.47
C ILE A 99 -0.36 6.85 -0.57
N THR A 100 0.69 7.63 -0.85
CA THR A 100 0.55 9.07 -1.01
C THR A 100 0.45 9.39 -2.48
N VAL A 101 -0.66 10.02 -2.87
CA VAL A 101 -0.89 10.50 -4.23
C VAL A 101 -0.70 12.02 -4.19
N PRO A 102 0.37 12.55 -4.81
CA PRO A 102 0.65 13.97 -4.72
C PRO A 102 -0.43 14.81 -5.38
N ASN A 103 -0.49 16.08 -4.98
CA ASN A 103 -1.41 17.03 -5.56
C ASN A 103 -1.29 17.00 -7.08
N GLY A 104 -2.44 16.86 -7.75
CA GLY A 104 -2.49 16.79 -9.20
C GLY A 104 -2.46 15.38 -9.74
N GLY A 105 -1.88 14.44 -9.00
CA GLY A 105 -1.80 13.06 -9.45
C GLY A 105 -3.11 12.31 -9.37
N TRP A 106 -4.04 12.80 -8.56
CA TRP A 106 -5.31 12.12 -8.34
C TRP A 106 -6.50 12.85 -8.95
N ARG A 107 -6.31 14.07 -9.39
CA ARG A 107 -7.47 14.85 -9.80
C ARG A 107 -8.07 14.38 -11.12
N GLY A 108 -7.35 13.62 -11.88
CA GLY A 108 -7.90 13.06 -13.11
C GLY A 108 -9.10 12.18 -12.84
N GLY A 109 -9.16 11.65 -11.65
CA GLY A 109 -10.29 10.80 -11.30
C GLY A 109 -11.55 11.56 -10.97
N ASP A 110 -11.45 12.84 -10.75
CA ASP A 110 -12.63 13.60 -10.45
C ASP A 110 -13.27 14.07 -11.72
N GLY A 111 -12.83 13.56 -12.60
CA GLY A 111 -13.27 14.15 -13.75
C GLY A 111 -12.75 15.44 -13.75
N ASP A 112 -12.26 15.57 -13.33
CA ASP A 112 -12.00 16.56 -13.68
C ASP A 112 -12.06 16.62 -14.44
N ALA A 113 -11.96 16.41 -13.83
CA ALA A 113 -12.30 16.56 -14.43
C ALA A 113 -12.91 16.12 -14.73
#